data_463dcad8cf8eba32a44d39336c7aa108
#
_entry.id   463dcad8cf8eba32a44d39336c7aa108
#
_cell.length_a   1.000
_cell.length_b   1.000
_cell.length_c   1.000
_cell.angle_alpha   90.00
_cell.angle_beta   90.00
_cell.angle_gamma   90.00
#
_symmetry.space_group_name_H-M   'P 1'
#
loop_
_entity.id
_entity.type
_entity.pdbx_description
1 polymer ?
#
loop_
_entity_poly.entity_id
_entity_poly.type
_entity_poly.pdbx_seq_one_letter_code
_entity_poly.pdbx_strand_id
1 'polypeptide(L)'
;QNYLQKTLILIGVFCFFLSCSYDQDSSIITIQQGKIKGIDHNDGTIKYYGIPYAKAPVDNLRWKEPLPHDGWEGVFLADSHGKACMQPLELLTPDGKLTGNNGFYDLIIEKSGLDISSDESQNNAGFNRFTYDDMSEDCLFLNIVVPKGGSANKPVMFWIHGGASRWGSGHESN
;
A
#
# COMPACT_ATOMS: atom_id res chain seq x y z
N GLN A 1 -28.28 -53.69 26.84
CA GLN A 1 -28.14 -52.29 27.36
C GLN A 1 -26.71 -51.75 27.24
N ASN A 2 -25.67 -52.57 27.37
CA ASN A 2 -24.28 -52.14 27.37
C ASN A 2 -23.71 -51.81 25.96
N TYR A 3 -24.24 -52.37 24.85
CA TYR A 3 -23.76 -52.10 23.52
C TYR A 3 -24.23 -50.76 22.97
N LEU A 4 -25.50 -50.39 23.22
CA LEU A 4 -26.06 -49.11 22.79
C LEU A 4 -25.34 -47.92 23.45
N GLN A 5 -25.02 -48.08 24.74
CA GLN A 5 -24.34 -47.06 25.53
C GLN A 5 -22.87 -46.84 25.06
N LYS A 6 -22.18 -47.93 24.71
CA LYS A 6 -20.82 -47.85 24.15
C LYS A 6 -20.78 -47.23 22.75
N THR A 7 -21.79 -47.53 21.91
CA THR A 7 -21.91 -46.99 20.56
C THR A 7 -22.19 -45.47 20.62
N LEU A 8 -23.05 -45.02 21.52
CA LEU A 8 -23.34 -43.60 21.74
C LEU A 8 -22.11 -42.81 22.23
N ILE A 9 -21.31 -43.40 23.12
CA ILE A 9 -20.06 -42.79 23.58
C ILE A 9 -19.01 -42.67 22.43
N LEU A 10 -18.91 -43.70 21.59
CA LEU A 10 -17.99 -43.68 20.45
C LEU A 10 -18.39 -42.62 19.39
N ILE A 11 -19.68 -42.45 19.13
CA ILE A 11 -20.19 -41.41 18.20
C ILE A 11 -19.96 -40.01 18.78
N GLY A 12 -20.20 -39.83 20.08
CA GLY A 12 -19.96 -38.57 20.80
C GLY A 12 -18.47 -38.14 20.77
N VAL A 13 -17.54 -39.08 20.92
CA VAL A 13 -16.10 -38.81 20.88
C VAL A 13 -15.64 -38.53 19.45
N PHE A 14 -16.22 -39.17 18.44
CA PHE A 14 -15.86 -38.91 17.04
C PHE A 14 -16.33 -37.54 16.55
N CYS A 15 -17.45 -37.03 17.03
CA CYS A 15 -17.91 -35.66 16.72
C CYS A 15 -17.05 -34.56 17.33
N PHE A 16 -16.33 -34.85 18.43
CA PHE A 16 -15.47 -33.88 19.08
C PHE A 16 -14.16 -33.61 18.32
N PHE A 17 -13.73 -34.53 17.44
CA PHE A 17 -12.52 -34.36 16.62
C PHE A 17 -12.76 -33.68 15.28
N LEU A 18 -13.99 -33.32 14.94
CA LEU A 18 -14.33 -32.51 13.76
C LEU A 18 -14.34 -31.00 14.08
N SER A 19 -13.61 -30.56 15.09
CA SER A 19 -13.29 -29.14 15.23
C SER A 19 -12.38 -28.76 14.06
N CYS A 20 -12.99 -28.39 12.95
CA CYS A 20 -12.32 -27.76 11.84
C CYS A 20 -11.70 -26.47 12.41
N SER A 21 -10.41 -26.47 12.64
CA SER A 21 -9.67 -25.26 12.92
C SER A 21 -9.83 -24.40 11.68
N TYR A 22 -10.75 -23.44 11.72
CA TYR A 22 -10.85 -22.41 10.71
C TYR A 22 -9.56 -21.56 10.85
N ASP A 23 -8.59 -21.89 10.01
CA ASP A 23 -7.35 -21.12 9.95
C ASP A 23 -7.73 -19.74 9.40
N GLN A 24 -7.86 -18.80 10.30
CA GLN A 24 -8.19 -17.42 9.91
C GLN A 24 -7.00 -16.87 9.12
N ASP A 25 -7.20 -16.54 7.85
CA ASP A 25 -6.20 -15.92 7.01
C ASP A 25 -5.62 -14.68 7.73
N SER A 26 -4.39 -14.81 8.20
CA SER A 26 -3.71 -13.79 8.99
C SER A 26 -3.45 -12.49 8.22
N SER A 27 -3.64 -12.52 6.89
CA SER A 27 -3.55 -11.32 6.03
C SER A 27 -4.84 -10.50 6.01
N ILE A 28 -5.93 -11.01 6.59
CA ILE A 28 -7.21 -10.28 6.68
C ILE A 28 -7.32 -9.60 8.03
N ILE A 29 -7.46 -8.28 8.02
CA ILE A 29 -7.71 -7.48 9.22
C ILE A 29 -8.99 -6.66 9.07
N THR A 30 -9.57 -6.26 10.20
CA THR A 30 -10.74 -5.38 10.23
C THR A 30 -10.31 -4.00 10.70
N ILE A 31 -10.64 -2.98 9.92
CA ILE A 31 -10.45 -1.57 10.25
C ILE A 31 -11.81 -0.87 10.32
N GLN A 32 -11.84 0.41 10.64
CA GLN A 32 -13.09 1.17 10.76
C GLN A 32 -13.90 1.16 9.45
N GLN A 33 -13.25 1.18 8.29
CA GLN A 33 -13.88 1.23 6.97
C GLN A 33 -14.36 -0.13 6.45
N GLY A 34 -13.92 -1.23 7.05
CA GLY A 34 -14.27 -2.58 6.62
C GLY A 34 -13.12 -3.58 6.78
N LYS A 35 -13.24 -4.72 6.12
CA LYS A 35 -12.15 -5.72 6.10
C LYS A 35 -11.20 -5.44 4.95
N ILE A 36 -9.90 -5.60 5.20
CA ILE A 36 -8.87 -5.52 4.17
C ILE A 36 -8.03 -6.79 4.17
N LYS A 37 -7.60 -7.21 2.99
CA LYS A 37 -6.68 -8.32 2.79
C LYS A 37 -5.39 -7.83 2.16
N GLY A 38 -4.26 -8.07 2.83
CA GLY A 38 -2.92 -7.77 2.35
C GLY A 38 -2.26 -8.95 1.64
N ILE A 39 -1.05 -8.73 1.19
CA ILE A 39 -0.18 -9.72 0.57
C ILE A 39 0.87 -10.20 1.56
N ASP A 40 1.02 -11.50 1.66
CA ASP A 40 2.12 -12.13 2.35
C ASP A 40 3.32 -12.24 1.42
N HIS A 41 4.37 -11.50 1.71
CA HIS A 41 5.59 -11.47 0.89
C HIS A 41 6.58 -12.61 1.21
N ASN A 42 6.26 -13.50 2.16
CA ASN A 42 7.17 -14.57 2.63
C ASN A 42 8.53 -14.06 3.16
N ASP A 43 8.67 -12.78 3.38
CA ASP A 43 9.82 -12.10 4.00
C ASP A 43 9.60 -11.83 5.49
N GLY A 44 8.55 -12.41 6.07
CA GLY A 44 8.13 -12.18 7.45
C GLY A 44 7.21 -10.96 7.61
N THR A 45 6.75 -10.36 6.52
CA THR A 45 5.82 -9.23 6.52
C THR A 45 4.52 -9.51 5.78
N ILE A 46 3.48 -8.77 6.14
CA ILE A 46 2.25 -8.62 5.35
C ILE A 46 2.18 -7.16 4.93
N LYS A 47 1.97 -6.93 3.63
CA LYS A 47 1.87 -5.59 3.06
C LYS A 47 0.45 -5.33 2.57
N TYR A 48 -0.05 -4.14 2.86
CA TYR A 48 -1.35 -3.65 2.44
C TYR A 48 -1.11 -2.40 1.60
N TYR A 49 -1.50 -2.43 0.34
CA TYR A 49 -1.29 -1.35 -0.61
C TYR A 49 -2.59 -0.65 -0.98
N GLY A 50 -2.51 0.61 -1.33
CA GLY A 50 -3.60 1.37 -1.92
C GLY A 50 -4.84 1.51 -1.03
N ILE A 51 -4.67 1.60 0.30
CA ILE A 51 -5.79 1.77 1.22
C ILE A 51 -6.28 3.22 1.14
N PRO A 52 -7.53 3.48 0.72
CA PRO A 52 -8.06 4.83 0.69
C PRO A 52 -8.29 5.35 2.12
N TYR A 53 -7.67 6.49 2.46
CA TYR A 53 -7.83 7.08 3.79
C TYR A 53 -8.84 8.24 3.83
N ALA A 54 -9.27 8.71 2.66
CA ALA A 54 -10.29 9.74 2.51
C ALA A 54 -11.08 9.52 1.22
N LYS A 55 -12.22 10.20 1.06
CA LYS A 55 -12.94 10.23 -0.20
C LYS A 55 -12.10 10.88 -1.28
N ALA A 56 -12.23 10.39 -2.52
CA ALA A 56 -11.56 10.97 -3.67
C ALA A 56 -11.86 12.48 -3.77
N PRO A 57 -10.84 13.35 -3.87
CA PRO A 57 -11.00 14.79 -3.97
C PRO A 57 -11.34 15.22 -5.41
N VAL A 58 -12.41 14.65 -5.96
CA VAL A 58 -12.86 14.87 -7.33
C VAL A 58 -14.10 15.76 -7.39
N ASP A 59 -14.42 16.29 -8.54
CA ASP A 59 -15.63 17.10 -8.81
C ASP A 59 -15.83 18.24 -7.78
N ASN A 60 -16.90 18.19 -7.05
CA ASN A 60 -17.24 19.18 -6.03
C ASN A 60 -16.41 19.08 -4.75
N LEU A 61 -15.59 18.03 -4.60
CA LEU A 61 -14.67 17.85 -3.49
C LEU A 61 -13.25 18.38 -3.77
N ARG A 62 -12.96 18.82 -5.00
CA ARG A 62 -11.68 19.49 -5.31
C ARG A 62 -11.47 20.71 -4.43
N TRP A 63 -10.25 20.81 -3.89
CA TRP A 63 -9.83 21.93 -3.03
C TRP A 63 -10.73 22.13 -1.79
N LYS A 64 -11.43 21.06 -1.39
CA LYS A 64 -12.19 21.02 -0.17
C LYS A 64 -11.45 20.30 0.94
N GLU A 65 -11.92 20.50 2.15
CA GLU A 65 -11.51 19.70 3.28
C GLU A 65 -11.77 18.22 3.01
N PRO A 66 -10.79 17.31 3.29
CA PRO A 66 -10.97 15.90 3.04
C PRO A 66 -12.07 15.31 3.91
N LEU A 67 -12.92 14.50 3.31
CA LEU A 67 -13.99 13.79 3.99
C LEU A 67 -13.58 12.35 4.28
N PRO A 68 -13.99 11.77 5.41
CA PRO A 68 -13.78 10.37 5.71
C PRO A 68 -14.32 9.47 4.61
N HIS A 69 -13.61 8.39 4.30
CA HIS A 69 -14.08 7.37 3.37
C HIS A 69 -15.29 6.62 3.95
N ASP A 70 -16.31 6.36 3.13
CA ASP A 70 -17.56 5.71 3.58
C ASP A 70 -17.36 4.24 3.99
N GLY A 71 -16.22 3.64 3.62
CA GLY A 71 -15.97 2.22 3.80
C GLY A 71 -16.41 1.39 2.59
N TRP A 72 -16.39 0.08 2.76
CA TRP A 72 -16.76 -0.90 1.74
C TRP A 72 -17.41 -2.12 2.37
N GLU A 73 -18.20 -2.82 1.55
CA GLU A 73 -18.74 -4.13 1.90
C GLU A 73 -17.75 -5.24 1.50
N GLY A 74 -17.79 -6.34 2.25
CA GLY A 74 -16.93 -7.49 1.98
C GLY A 74 -15.47 -7.27 2.39
N VAL A 75 -14.55 -7.74 1.56
CA VAL A 75 -13.09 -7.66 1.80
C VAL A 75 -12.45 -6.86 0.68
N PHE A 76 -11.86 -5.73 1.02
CA PHE A 76 -11.05 -4.93 0.11
C PHE A 76 -9.69 -5.60 -0.10
N LEU A 77 -9.31 -5.85 -1.35
CA LEU A 77 -8.01 -6.41 -1.69
C LEU A 77 -6.97 -5.28 -1.77
N ALA A 78 -6.13 -5.20 -0.74
CA ALA A 78 -5.07 -4.21 -0.62
C ALA A 78 -3.77 -4.79 -1.22
N ASP A 79 -3.80 -5.14 -2.50
CA ASP A 79 -2.77 -5.89 -3.22
C ASP A 79 -2.01 -5.06 -4.26
N SER A 80 -2.42 -3.81 -4.49
CA SER A 80 -1.80 -2.92 -5.47
C SER A 80 -1.81 -1.48 -4.99
N HIS A 81 -0.79 -0.72 -5.37
CA HIS A 81 -0.71 0.69 -5.05
C HIS A 81 -1.88 1.47 -5.67
N GLY A 82 -2.40 2.46 -4.94
CA GLY A 82 -3.32 3.43 -5.50
C GLY A 82 -2.62 4.36 -6.50
N LYS A 83 -3.35 5.14 -7.24
CA LYS A 83 -2.78 6.12 -8.19
C LYS A 83 -2.00 7.21 -7.45
N ALA A 84 -0.93 7.71 -8.07
CA ALA A 84 -0.25 8.91 -7.62
C ALA A 84 -1.12 10.15 -7.88
N CYS A 85 -0.94 11.19 -7.07
CA CYS A 85 -1.64 12.45 -7.30
C CYS A 85 -1.13 13.12 -8.58
N MET A 86 -2.00 13.89 -9.23
CA MET A 86 -1.67 14.66 -10.41
C MET A 86 -0.49 15.58 -10.12
N GLN A 87 0.59 15.43 -10.87
CA GLN A 87 1.85 16.14 -10.69
C GLN A 87 2.52 16.38 -12.03
N PRO A 88 3.44 17.38 -12.14
CA PRO A 88 4.17 17.60 -13.37
C PRO A 88 5.04 16.41 -13.73
N LEU A 89 4.96 15.94 -14.99
CA LEU A 89 5.86 14.93 -15.54
C LEU A 89 7.17 15.53 -16.10
N GLU A 90 7.31 16.85 -16.02
CA GLU A 90 8.33 17.63 -16.72
C GLU A 90 9.72 17.58 -16.08
N LEU A 91 10.02 16.53 -15.29
CA LEU A 91 11.36 16.39 -14.73
C LEU A 91 12.39 15.89 -15.74
N LEU A 92 11.95 15.19 -16.77
CA LEU A 92 12.84 14.65 -17.80
C LEU A 92 12.26 14.90 -19.19
N THR A 93 13.03 15.54 -20.06
CA THR A 93 12.76 15.54 -21.50
C THR A 93 13.02 14.16 -22.09
N PRO A 94 12.47 13.85 -23.31
CA PRO A 94 12.76 12.60 -23.99
C PRO A 94 14.26 12.32 -24.24
N ASP A 95 15.08 13.36 -24.24
CA ASP A 95 16.56 13.29 -24.35
C ASP A 95 17.26 13.16 -22.98
N GLY A 96 16.49 12.95 -21.90
CA GLY A 96 17.03 12.67 -20.57
C GLY A 96 17.51 13.90 -19.79
N LYS A 97 17.20 15.11 -20.24
CA LYS A 97 17.53 16.32 -19.49
C LYS A 97 16.45 16.64 -18.47
N LEU A 98 16.87 17.08 -17.29
CA LEU A 98 15.95 17.62 -16.29
C LEU A 98 15.40 18.97 -16.77
N THR A 99 14.11 19.01 -17.06
CA THR A 99 13.41 20.28 -17.31
C THR A 99 12.83 20.83 -16.01
N GLY A 100 13.67 21.20 -15.11
CA GLY A 100 13.25 21.98 -13.94
C GLY A 100 13.70 23.43 -14.12
N ASN A 101 12.76 24.35 -14.06
CA ASN A 101 12.98 25.80 -14.24
C ASN A 101 13.92 26.44 -13.21
N ASN A 102 14.71 25.70 -12.43
CA ASN A 102 15.37 26.26 -11.26
C ASN A 102 16.85 25.92 -11.09
N GLY A 103 17.54 25.37 -12.05
CA GLY A 103 18.98 25.10 -11.84
C GLY A 103 19.35 24.30 -10.57
N PHE A 104 18.36 24.01 -9.71
CA PHE A 104 18.56 23.33 -8.44
C PHE A 104 18.88 21.85 -8.67
N TYR A 105 18.18 21.22 -9.61
CA TYR A 105 18.46 19.84 -9.98
C TYR A 105 19.75 19.74 -10.80
N ASP A 106 19.97 20.65 -11.72
CA ASP A 106 21.23 20.74 -12.46
C ASP A 106 22.41 20.89 -11.49
N LEU A 107 22.24 21.71 -10.46
CA LEU A 107 23.22 21.90 -9.41
C LEU A 107 23.43 20.64 -8.55
N ILE A 108 22.34 19.93 -8.17
CA ILE A 108 22.45 18.68 -7.41
C ILE A 108 23.17 17.62 -8.24
N ILE A 109 22.82 17.45 -9.50
CA ILE A 109 23.45 16.49 -10.42
C ILE A 109 24.92 16.83 -10.60
N GLU A 110 25.24 18.09 -10.91
CA GLU A 110 26.62 18.55 -11.03
C GLU A 110 27.43 18.31 -9.77
N LYS A 111 26.85 18.62 -8.59
CA LYS A 111 27.55 18.48 -7.29
C LYS A 111 27.64 17.04 -6.81
N SER A 112 26.65 16.22 -7.11
CA SER A 112 26.63 14.80 -6.70
C SER A 112 27.46 13.90 -7.60
N GLY A 113 27.80 14.36 -8.81
CA GLY A 113 28.46 13.54 -9.82
C GLY A 113 27.59 12.38 -10.33
N LEU A 114 26.29 12.44 -10.10
CA LEU A 114 25.32 11.45 -10.58
C LEU A 114 25.20 11.53 -12.10
N ASP A 115 25.54 10.45 -12.77
CA ASP A 115 25.22 10.29 -14.18
C ASP A 115 23.80 9.74 -14.32
N ILE A 116 22.87 10.60 -14.70
CA ILE A 116 21.45 10.24 -14.90
C ILE A 116 21.15 9.81 -16.34
N SER A 117 22.17 9.66 -17.17
CA SER A 117 22.00 9.29 -18.58
C SER A 117 21.64 7.82 -18.80
N SER A 118 21.89 6.94 -17.81
CA SER A 118 21.54 5.53 -17.87
C SER A 118 20.21 5.23 -17.17
N ASP A 119 19.45 4.26 -17.69
CA ASP A 119 18.20 3.81 -17.08
C ASP A 119 18.40 3.33 -15.64
N GLU A 120 19.56 2.76 -15.34
CA GLU A 120 19.92 2.26 -14.02
C GLU A 120 20.20 3.42 -13.03
N SER A 121 20.82 4.50 -13.48
CA SER A 121 21.04 5.69 -12.67
C SER A 121 19.75 6.42 -12.34
N GLN A 122 18.80 6.44 -13.25
CA GLN A 122 17.49 7.07 -13.05
C GLN A 122 16.65 6.28 -12.03
N ASN A 123 16.74 4.96 -12.03
CA ASN A 123 16.08 4.12 -11.04
C ASN A 123 16.72 4.28 -9.63
N ASN A 124 18.05 4.45 -9.56
CA ASN A 124 18.79 4.65 -8.31
C ASN A 124 18.66 6.07 -7.75
N ALA A 125 18.31 7.05 -8.57
CA ALA A 125 18.14 8.43 -8.13
C ALA A 125 16.80 8.68 -7.39
N GLY A 126 15.97 7.64 -7.23
CA GLY A 126 14.69 7.76 -6.53
C GLY A 126 13.62 8.54 -7.32
N PHE A 127 13.86 8.79 -8.60
CA PHE A 127 12.88 9.43 -9.48
C PHE A 127 12.00 8.35 -10.11
N ASN A 128 10.90 8.02 -9.48
CA ASN A 128 9.89 7.15 -10.09
C ASN A 128 9.32 7.81 -11.34
N ARG A 129 9.39 7.10 -12.45
CA ARG A 129 8.78 7.53 -13.70
C ARG A 129 7.29 7.21 -13.65
N PHE A 130 6.50 8.17 -13.22
CA PHE A 130 5.05 8.09 -13.43
C PHE A 130 4.73 8.48 -14.87
N THR A 131 3.82 7.76 -15.46
CA THR A 131 3.10 8.18 -16.65
C THR A 131 1.81 8.88 -16.26
N TYR A 132 1.12 9.52 -17.18
CA TYR A 132 -0.21 10.08 -16.90
C TYR A 132 -1.20 8.99 -16.47
N ASP A 133 -1.02 7.75 -16.95
CA ASP A 133 -1.86 6.61 -16.60
C ASP A 133 -1.65 6.15 -15.14
N ASP A 134 -0.52 6.48 -14.52
CA ASP A 134 -0.22 6.18 -13.13
C ASP A 134 -0.78 7.22 -12.15
N MET A 135 -1.34 8.30 -12.65
CA MET A 135 -1.83 9.43 -11.87
C MET A 135 -3.34 9.55 -11.92
N SER A 136 -3.91 10.13 -10.88
CA SER A 136 -5.34 10.44 -10.79
C SER A 136 -5.56 11.57 -9.77
N GLU A 137 -6.69 12.24 -9.86
CA GLU A 137 -7.18 13.07 -8.75
C GLU A 137 -7.66 12.20 -7.58
N ASP A 138 -8.16 10.98 -7.86
CA ASP A 138 -8.38 9.96 -6.83
C ASP A 138 -7.03 9.35 -6.45
N CYS A 139 -6.37 9.93 -5.46
CA CYS A 139 -4.99 9.63 -5.07
C CYS A 139 -4.73 9.60 -3.57
N LEU A 140 -5.77 9.66 -2.74
CA LEU A 140 -5.62 9.70 -1.29
C LEU A 140 -5.51 8.29 -0.71
N PHE A 141 -4.39 7.64 -1.01
CA PHE A 141 -4.08 6.28 -0.59
C PHE A 141 -2.85 6.23 0.32
N LEU A 142 -2.81 5.21 1.17
CA LEU A 142 -1.63 4.87 1.97
C LEU A 142 -1.30 3.39 1.84
N ASN A 143 -0.07 3.04 2.21
CA ASN A 143 0.41 1.66 2.26
C ASN A 143 0.85 1.34 3.69
N ILE A 144 0.68 0.09 4.10
CA ILE A 144 1.05 -0.37 5.44
C ILE A 144 1.87 -1.64 5.32
N VAL A 145 2.96 -1.73 6.06
CA VAL A 145 3.77 -2.95 6.20
C VAL A 145 3.76 -3.36 7.67
N VAL A 146 3.36 -4.60 7.94
CA VAL A 146 3.33 -5.15 9.29
C VAL A 146 4.12 -6.46 9.35
N PRO A 147 4.84 -6.74 10.43
CA PRO A 147 5.47 -8.04 10.61
C PRO A 147 4.39 -9.11 10.86
N LYS A 148 4.59 -10.29 10.29
CA LYS A 148 3.76 -11.47 10.56
C LYS A 148 3.81 -11.85 12.03
N GLY A 149 2.72 -12.45 12.50
CA GLY A 149 2.61 -12.88 13.91
C GLY A 149 2.66 -11.69 14.88
N GLY A 150 2.18 -10.54 14.42
CA GLY A 150 2.26 -9.26 15.11
C GLY A 150 1.87 -9.33 16.57
N SER A 151 2.76 -8.86 17.45
CA SER A 151 2.43 -8.52 18.82
C SER A 151 1.76 -7.15 18.85
N ALA A 152 0.78 -6.98 19.72
CA ALA A 152 0.18 -5.67 20.01
C ALA A 152 1.26 -4.66 20.49
N ASN A 153 0.98 -3.37 20.34
CA ASN A 153 1.81 -2.27 20.87
C ASN A 153 3.21 -2.11 20.24
N LYS A 154 3.34 -2.37 18.95
CA LYS A 154 4.57 -1.99 18.23
C LYS A 154 4.59 -0.49 17.95
N PRO A 155 5.77 0.14 17.97
CA PRO A 155 5.90 1.53 17.50
C PRO A 155 5.52 1.60 16.01
N VAL A 156 4.87 2.71 15.64
CA VAL A 156 4.52 2.99 14.24
C VAL A 156 5.54 3.97 13.67
N MET A 157 6.15 3.59 12.55
CA MET A 157 6.95 4.50 11.75
C MET A 157 6.04 5.06 10.64
N PHE A 158 5.90 6.37 10.60
CA PHE A 158 5.13 7.06 9.58
C PHE A 158 6.09 7.76 8.62
N TRP A 159 6.05 7.37 7.35
CA TRP A 159 6.88 7.94 6.31
C TRP A 159 6.04 8.78 5.34
N ILE A 160 6.51 9.98 5.04
CA ILE A 160 5.92 10.89 4.06
C ILE A 160 6.97 11.08 2.97
N HIS A 161 6.61 10.79 1.72
CA HIS A 161 7.52 10.94 0.59
C HIS A 161 8.00 12.40 0.42
N GLY A 162 9.18 12.54 -0.14
CA GLY A 162 9.74 13.84 -0.52
C GLY A 162 9.09 14.43 -1.76
N GLY A 163 9.78 15.37 -2.42
CA GLY A 163 9.34 15.94 -3.70
C GLY A 163 8.95 17.42 -3.64
N ALA A 164 9.40 18.14 -2.59
CA ALA A 164 9.22 19.58 -2.43
C ALA A 164 7.76 20.05 -2.59
N SER A 165 6.78 19.24 -2.17
CA SER A 165 5.34 19.47 -2.33
C SER A 165 4.87 19.63 -3.78
N ARG A 166 5.63 19.11 -4.74
CA ARG A 166 5.31 19.21 -6.18
C ARG A 166 5.18 17.85 -6.86
N TRP A 167 5.87 16.83 -6.36
CA TRP A 167 5.88 15.47 -6.92
C TRP A 167 6.13 14.43 -5.84
N GLY A 168 6.14 13.17 -6.25
CA GLY A 168 6.35 12.02 -5.40
C GLY A 168 5.08 11.22 -5.14
N SER A 169 5.25 10.05 -4.58
CA SER A 169 4.14 9.19 -4.17
C SER A 169 4.58 8.16 -3.14
N GLY A 170 3.63 7.45 -2.56
CA GLY A 170 3.88 6.31 -1.68
C GLY A 170 4.42 5.06 -2.40
N HIS A 171 4.64 5.11 -3.72
CA HIS A 171 5.22 4.01 -4.51
C HIS A 171 6.75 3.97 -4.47
N GLU A 172 7.41 5.03 -3.99
CA GLU A 172 8.85 5.20 -4.08
C GLU A 172 9.67 4.35 -3.11
N SER A 173 9.01 3.63 -2.22
CA SER A 173 9.65 2.80 -1.22
C SER A 173 9.50 1.32 -1.56
N ASN A 174 10.36 0.79 -2.37
CA ASN A 174 10.54 -0.65 -2.52
C ASN A 174 11.90 -1.08 -2.01
#